data_e077803d84c1547af6f312df84b0e235
#
_entry.id   e077803d84c1547af6f312df84b0e235
#
_cell.length_a   1.000
_cell.length_b   1.000
_cell.length_c   1.000
_cell.angle_alpha   90.00
_cell.angle_beta   90.00
_cell.angle_gamma   90.00
#
_symmetry.space_group_name_H-M   'P 1'
#
loop_
_entity.id
_entity.type
_entity.pdbx_description
1 polymer ?
#
loop_
_entity_poly.entity_id
_entity_poly.type
_entity_poly.pdbx_seq_one_letter_code
_entity_poly.pdbx_strand_id
1 'polypeptide(L)'
;MKTIIAIGGGELKNLETLNIDKYIVEATGKEKPRTLFIPTASGESQGYIDTFNKVYGEILGCGTDVLLLISENLSEEEIKNKIFSADLIYVGGGDTIKMLEIWKEKKVDKYLKDAYEKGIVLSGLSAGAICWFKYGHSDSDSFRNKEGWWDYIRADGLGLINAIHCPHYNEEGREGFDEMMKSQQVPGIALENNCALIFQDGNCKIIKSDEKANAYILINKEGIVKKTILGDEPFKLEDMI
;
A
#
# COMPACT_ATOMS: atom_id res chain seq x y z
N MET A 1 0.48 -17.51 8.24
CA MET A 1 1.46 -16.70 7.51
C MET A 1 0.86 -15.32 7.33
N LYS A 2 1.54 -14.27 7.76
CA LYS A 2 1.05 -12.89 7.71
C LYS A 2 1.77 -12.19 6.56
N THR A 3 1.02 -11.73 5.56
CA THR A 3 1.62 -11.20 4.32
C THR A 3 1.04 -9.84 3.97
N ILE A 4 1.92 -8.88 3.68
CA ILE A 4 1.60 -7.57 3.10
C ILE A 4 2.39 -7.41 1.81
N ILE A 5 1.72 -6.98 0.74
CA ILE A 5 2.37 -6.59 -0.52
C ILE A 5 2.08 -5.12 -0.79
N ALA A 6 3.11 -4.28 -0.62
CA ALA A 6 3.03 -2.83 -0.78
C ALA A 6 3.58 -2.43 -2.15
N ILE A 7 2.73 -1.89 -3.02
CA ILE A 7 3.06 -1.51 -4.40
C ILE A 7 3.44 -0.03 -4.46
N GLY A 8 4.61 0.29 -4.99
CA GLY A 8 5.10 1.67 -5.11
C GLY A 8 4.24 2.54 -6.01
N GLY A 9 3.76 1.98 -7.12
CA GLY A 9 2.94 2.69 -8.10
C GLY A 9 2.81 1.87 -9.39
N GLY A 10 2.22 2.48 -10.41
CA GLY A 10 1.90 1.87 -11.69
C GLY A 10 0.38 1.86 -11.94
N GLU A 11 0.01 1.75 -13.20
CA GLU A 11 -1.38 1.86 -13.64
C GLU A 11 -2.03 0.49 -13.80
N LEU A 12 -2.90 0.12 -12.84
CA LEU A 12 -3.67 -1.13 -12.87
C LEU A 12 -4.49 -1.26 -14.17
N LYS A 13 -5.06 -0.14 -14.66
CA LYS A 13 -5.83 -0.07 -15.90
C LYS A 13 -5.04 -0.50 -17.12
N ASN A 14 -3.75 -0.21 -17.14
CA ASN A 14 -2.83 -0.53 -18.23
C ASN A 14 -2.15 -1.90 -18.03
N LEU A 15 -2.48 -2.62 -16.95
CA LEU A 15 -1.85 -3.89 -16.56
C LEU A 15 -0.35 -3.77 -16.26
N GLU A 16 0.12 -2.57 -15.88
CA GLU A 16 1.53 -2.33 -15.59
C GLU A 16 2.01 -3.12 -14.37
N THR A 17 1.12 -3.35 -13.40
CA THR A 17 1.39 -4.11 -12.18
C THR A 17 0.99 -5.59 -12.26
N LEU A 18 0.57 -6.09 -13.43
CA LEU A 18 -0.07 -7.42 -13.57
C LEU A 18 0.76 -8.57 -12.97
N ASN A 19 2.08 -8.56 -13.10
CA ASN A 19 2.92 -9.62 -12.53
C ASN A 19 2.94 -9.56 -10.99
N ILE A 20 2.88 -8.35 -10.42
CA ILE A 20 2.75 -8.14 -8.98
C ILE A 20 1.35 -8.59 -8.53
N ASP A 21 0.29 -8.23 -9.29
CA ASP A 21 -1.09 -8.61 -8.97
C ASP A 21 -1.30 -10.13 -8.98
N LYS A 22 -0.67 -10.84 -9.93
CA LYS A 22 -0.64 -12.31 -9.96
C LYS A 22 -0.01 -12.87 -8.68
N TYR A 23 1.15 -12.33 -8.28
CA TYR A 23 1.80 -12.76 -7.04
C TYR A 23 0.93 -12.52 -5.81
N ILE A 24 0.21 -11.40 -5.75
CA ILE A 24 -0.73 -11.06 -4.66
C ILE A 24 -1.82 -12.13 -4.57
N VAL A 25 -2.39 -12.55 -5.69
CA VAL A 25 -3.42 -13.61 -5.75
C VAL A 25 -2.83 -14.95 -5.30
N GLU A 26 -1.65 -15.32 -5.81
CA GLU A 26 -0.94 -16.56 -5.46
C GLU A 26 -0.59 -16.62 -3.97
N ALA A 27 -0.27 -15.50 -3.34
CA ALA A 27 0.05 -15.41 -1.91
C ALA A 27 -1.11 -15.83 -1.00
N THR A 28 -2.35 -15.86 -1.51
CA THR A 28 -3.51 -16.36 -0.77
C THR A 28 -3.53 -17.90 -0.64
N GLY A 29 -2.79 -18.60 -1.49
CA GLY A 29 -2.80 -20.06 -1.60
C GLY A 29 -4.14 -20.64 -2.09
N LYS A 30 -5.02 -19.82 -2.63
CA LYS A 30 -6.36 -20.23 -3.12
C LYS A 30 -6.47 -20.08 -4.62
N GLU A 31 -7.17 -21.01 -5.27
CA GLU A 31 -7.41 -20.96 -6.71
C GLU A 31 -8.33 -19.80 -7.11
N LYS A 32 -9.35 -19.53 -6.31
CA LYS A 32 -10.32 -18.43 -6.50
C LYS A 32 -10.52 -17.67 -5.19
N PRO A 33 -9.56 -16.80 -4.80
CA PRO A 33 -9.69 -16.06 -3.55
C PRO A 33 -10.82 -15.03 -3.63
N ARG A 34 -11.43 -14.76 -2.49
CA ARG A 34 -12.35 -13.62 -2.32
C ARG A 34 -11.52 -12.39 -2.04
N THR A 35 -11.61 -11.42 -2.94
CA THR A 35 -10.81 -10.21 -2.92
C THR A 35 -11.69 -9.02 -2.57
N LEU A 36 -11.37 -8.32 -1.49
CA LEU A 36 -12.05 -7.10 -1.08
C LEU A 36 -11.24 -5.89 -1.53
N PHE A 37 -11.85 -5.04 -2.35
CA PHE A 37 -11.30 -3.75 -2.75
C PHE A 37 -11.77 -2.64 -1.82
N ILE A 38 -10.84 -1.79 -1.34
CA ILE A 38 -11.15 -0.63 -0.50
C ILE A 38 -10.72 0.64 -1.25
N PRO A 39 -11.63 1.31 -1.99
CA PRO A 39 -11.31 2.49 -2.81
C PRO A 39 -11.43 3.81 -2.07
N THR A 40 -11.40 3.84 -0.73
CA THR A 40 -11.64 5.04 0.08
C THR A 40 -10.73 6.20 -0.29
N ALA A 41 -9.43 5.94 -0.54
CA ALA A 41 -8.45 6.97 -0.86
C ALA A 41 -8.78 7.72 -2.16
N SER A 42 -9.37 7.04 -3.16
CA SER A 42 -9.79 7.64 -4.44
C SER A 42 -11.19 8.29 -4.38
N GLY A 43 -11.79 8.40 -3.18
CA GLY A 43 -13.17 8.87 -3.02
C GLY A 43 -14.19 7.91 -3.62
N GLU A 44 -13.87 6.61 -3.66
CA GLU A 44 -14.72 5.54 -4.21
C GLU A 44 -15.01 5.72 -5.71
N SER A 45 -13.98 6.12 -6.48
CA SER A 45 -14.06 6.31 -7.93
C SER A 45 -14.59 5.06 -8.63
N GLN A 46 -15.73 5.18 -9.32
CA GLN A 46 -16.34 4.06 -10.05
C GLN A 46 -15.41 3.49 -11.12
N GLY A 47 -14.65 4.35 -11.83
CA GLY A 47 -13.69 3.89 -12.83
C GLY A 47 -12.56 3.04 -12.24
N TYR A 48 -12.17 3.29 -10.99
CA TYR A 48 -11.19 2.45 -10.30
C TYR A 48 -11.81 1.11 -9.87
N ILE A 49 -13.06 1.14 -9.38
CA ILE A 49 -13.82 -0.07 -9.03
C ILE A 49 -13.99 -0.97 -10.25
N ASP A 50 -14.39 -0.41 -11.40
CA ASP A 50 -14.56 -1.15 -12.65
C ASP A 50 -13.24 -1.75 -13.13
N THR A 51 -12.14 -0.99 -13.02
CA THR A 51 -10.80 -1.47 -13.35
C THR A 51 -10.38 -2.63 -12.44
N PHE A 52 -10.60 -2.51 -11.14
CA PHE A 52 -10.29 -3.57 -10.19
C PHE A 52 -11.10 -4.85 -10.48
N ASN A 53 -12.41 -4.73 -10.70
CA ASN A 53 -13.26 -5.86 -11.04
C ASN A 53 -12.82 -6.55 -12.35
N LYS A 54 -12.41 -5.77 -13.34
CA LYS A 54 -11.87 -6.32 -14.58
C LYS A 54 -10.56 -7.08 -14.35
N VAL A 55 -9.61 -6.49 -13.63
CA VAL A 55 -8.28 -7.10 -13.44
C VAL A 55 -8.36 -8.28 -12.47
N TYR A 56 -8.86 -8.09 -11.27
CA TYR A 56 -8.91 -9.16 -10.27
C TYR A 56 -10.04 -10.16 -10.55
N GLY A 57 -11.21 -9.70 -11.00
CA GLY A 57 -12.35 -10.57 -11.27
C GLY A 57 -12.21 -11.34 -12.58
N GLU A 58 -12.10 -10.63 -13.72
CA GLU A 58 -12.15 -11.27 -15.04
C GLU A 58 -10.79 -11.85 -15.45
N ILE A 59 -9.68 -11.12 -15.25
CA ILE A 59 -8.35 -11.54 -15.72
C ILE A 59 -7.72 -12.53 -14.73
N LEU A 60 -7.76 -12.24 -13.42
CA LEU A 60 -7.13 -13.07 -12.39
C LEU A 60 -8.07 -14.12 -11.78
N GLY A 61 -9.37 -14.11 -12.11
CA GLY A 61 -10.33 -15.14 -11.73
C GLY A 61 -10.76 -15.13 -10.26
N CYS A 62 -10.56 -14.01 -9.55
CA CYS A 62 -10.98 -13.85 -8.16
C CYS A 62 -12.48 -13.60 -8.04
N GLY A 63 -13.07 -13.91 -6.89
CA GLY A 63 -14.33 -13.33 -6.48
C GLY A 63 -14.10 -11.92 -5.93
N THR A 64 -14.70 -10.88 -6.53
CA THR A 64 -14.49 -9.49 -6.09
C THR A 64 -15.66 -8.97 -5.26
N ASP A 65 -15.34 -8.20 -4.23
CA ASP A 65 -16.28 -7.38 -3.44
C ASP A 65 -15.65 -6.01 -3.17
N VAL A 66 -16.47 -5.02 -2.86
CA VAL A 66 -16.01 -3.63 -2.63
C VAL A 66 -16.53 -3.15 -1.27
N LEU A 67 -15.66 -2.48 -0.51
CA LEU A 67 -16.03 -1.82 0.74
C LEU A 67 -16.18 -0.32 0.51
N LEU A 68 -17.42 0.15 0.44
CA LEU A 68 -17.76 1.55 0.26
C LEU A 68 -18.05 2.19 1.63
N LEU A 69 -17.18 3.08 2.06
CA LEU A 69 -17.24 3.72 3.38
C LEU A 69 -17.74 5.17 3.33
N ILE A 70 -17.80 5.75 2.13
CA ILE A 70 -18.21 7.14 1.90
C ILE A 70 -19.66 7.17 1.38
N SER A 71 -19.94 6.41 0.34
CA SER A 71 -21.22 6.41 -0.36
C SER A 71 -22.28 5.52 0.27
N GLU A 72 -21.88 4.54 1.10
CA GLU A 72 -22.79 3.63 1.80
C GLU A 72 -22.77 3.85 3.31
N ASN A 73 -23.94 3.72 3.93
CA ASN A 73 -24.06 3.75 5.39
C ASN A 73 -24.08 2.36 5.98
N LEU A 74 -22.91 1.69 5.88
CA LEU A 74 -22.74 0.34 6.41
C LEU A 74 -22.68 0.33 7.94
N SER A 75 -23.34 -0.65 8.54
CA SER A 75 -23.17 -0.96 9.97
C SER A 75 -21.78 -1.50 10.25
N GLU A 76 -21.37 -1.42 11.52
CA GLU A 76 -20.09 -2.00 11.98
C GLU A 76 -19.99 -3.50 11.67
N GLU A 77 -21.10 -4.24 11.75
CA GLU A 77 -21.16 -5.67 11.46
C GLU A 77 -20.97 -5.97 9.96
N GLU A 78 -21.59 -5.18 9.08
CA GLU A 78 -21.41 -5.32 7.63
C GLU A 78 -19.96 -5.04 7.21
N ILE A 79 -19.33 -4.01 7.78
CA ILE A 79 -17.90 -3.72 7.56
C ILE A 79 -17.04 -4.90 8.00
N LYS A 80 -17.25 -5.42 9.21
CA LYS A 80 -16.53 -6.60 9.72
C LYS A 80 -16.74 -7.82 8.83
N ASN A 81 -17.97 -8.09 8.43
CA ASN A 81 -18.29 -9.24 7.60
C ASN A 81 -17.58 -9.18 6.25
N LYS A 82 -17.55 -8.01 5.59
CA LYS A 82 -16.79 -7.82 4.35
C LYS A 82 -15.29 -8.07 4.55
N ILE A 83 -14.68 -7.44 5.57
CA ILE A 83 -13.24 -7.56 5.85
C ILE A 83 -12.85 -9.00 6.20
N PHE A 84 -13.56 -9.64 7.12
CA PHE A 84 -13.18 -10.98 7.62
C PHE A 84 -13.63 -12.14 6.71
N SER A 85 -14.48 -11.88 5.72
CA SER A 85 -14.81 -12.87 4.69
C SER A 85 -13.83 -12.89 3.54
N ALA A 86 -12.97 -11.89 3.41
CA ALA A 86 -11.97 -11.79 2.36
C ALA A 86 -10.79 -12.76 2.61
N ASP A 87 -10.16 -13.19 1.53
CA ASP A 87 -8.88 -13.91 1.53
C ASP A 87 -7.74 -12.96 1.22
N LEU A 88 -8.06 -11.88 0.51
CA LEU A 88 -7.18 -10.80 0.09
C LEU A 88 -7.91 -9.46 0.22
N ILE A 89 -7.23 -8.47 0.76
CA ILE A 89 -7.69 -7.08 0.83
C ILE A 89 -6.73 -6.22 -0.01
N TYR A 90 -7.28 -5.50 -0.99
CA TYR A 90 -6.53 -4.56 -1.82
C TYR A 90 -7.00 -3.13 -1.54
N VAL A 91 -6.08 -2.24 -1.19
CA VAL A 91 -6.37 -0.82 -0.95
C VAL A 91 -5.89 0.01 -2.13
N GLY A 92 -6.78 0.85 -2.66
CA GLY A 92 -6.48 1.73 -3.79
C GLY A 92 -5.66 2.96 -3.39
N GLY A 93 -5.05 3.60 -4.39
CA GLY A 93 -4.34 4.87 -4.25
C GLY A 93 -5.26 6.09 -4.14
N GLY A 94 -4.70 7.24 -3.77
CA GLY A 94 -5.38 8.54 -3.62
C GLY A 94 -4.97 9.30 -2.36
N ASP A 95 -5.89 10.02 -1.72
CA ASP A 95 -5.64 10.80 -0.51
C ASP A 95 -5.51 9.89 0.73
N THR A 96 -4.26 9.69 1.16
CA THR A 96 -3.91 8.84 2.31
C THR A 96 -4.53 9.32 3.61
N ILE A 97 -4.47 10.62 3.89
CA ILE A 97 -4.90 11.17 5.18
C ILE A 97 -6.43 11.10 5.29
N LYS A 98 -7.14 11.49 4.24
CA LYS A 98 -8.60 11.39 4.21
C LYS A 98 -9.07 9.94 4.40
N MET A 99 -8.41 9.00 3.74
CA MET A 99 -8.71 7.58 3.90
C MET A 99 -8.54 7.13 5.34
N LEU A 100 -7.41 7.46 5.98
CA LEU A 100 -7.12 7.05 7.36
C LEU A 100 -8.05 7.72 8.39
N GLU A 101 -8.48 8.97 8.15
CA GLU A 101 -9.48 9.66 8.98
C GLU A 101 -10.82 8.90 8.94
N ILE A 102 -11.32 8.53 7.75
CA ILE A 102 -12.54 7.74 7.57
C ILE A 102 -12.42 6.36 8.23
N TRP A 103 -11.28 5.70 8.04
CA TRP A 103 -11.03 4.39 8.64
C TRP A 103 -11.03 4.42 10.16
N LYS A 104 -10.45 5.45 10.75
CA LYS A 104 -10.44 5.64 12.21
C LYS A 104 -11.85 5.87 12.74
N GLU A 105 -12.66 6.69 12.07
CA GLU A 105 -14.05 6.94 12.44
C GLU A 105 -14.87 5.65 12.42
N LYS A 106 -14.70 4.84 11.37
CA LYS A 106 -15.45 3.59 11.16
C LYS A 106 -14.76 2.35 11.75
N LYS A 107 -13.64 2.52 12.47
CA LYS A 107 -12.83 1.45 13.10
C LYS A 107 -12.23 0.44 12.12
N VAL A 108 -12.19 0.76 10.83
CA VAL A 108 -11.62 -0.10 9.77
C VAL A 108 -10.13 -0.36 10.01
N ASP A 109 -9.41 0.64 10.53
CA ASP A 109 -8.02 0.54 10.96
C ASP A 109 -7.77 -0.63 11.93
N LYS A 110 -8.69 -0.87 12.87
CA LYS A 110 -8.62 -1.98 13.83
C LYS A 110 -8.91 -3.31 13.14
N TYR A 111 -9.95 -3.36 12.30
CA TYR A 111 -10.34 -4.60 11.62
C TYR A 111 -9.30 -5.05 10.61
N LEU A 112 -8.59 -4.12 9.96
CA LEU A 112 -7.48 -4.46 9.07
C LEU A 112 -6.27 -5.03 9.83
N LYS A 113 -5.97 -4.50 11.03
CA LYS A 113 -4.96 -5.11 11.91
C LYS A 113 -5.35 -6.52 12.34
N ASP A 114 -6.61 -6.71 12.72
CA ASP A 114 -7.13 -8.02 13.08
C ASP A 114 -7.14 -9.00 11.89
N ALA A 115 -7.44 -8.51 10.67
CA ALA A 115 -7.36 -9.28 9.43
C ALA A 115 -5.93 -9.77 9.15
N TYR A 116 -4.95 -8.89 9.31
CA TYR A 116 -3.53 -9.25 9.23
C TYR A 116 -3.14 -10.35 10.22
N GLU A 117 -3.56 -10.21 11.49
CA GLU A 117 -3.29 -11.21 12.52
C GLU A 117 -3.93 -12.57 12.19
N LYS A 118 -5.06 -12.58 11.49
CA LYS A 118 -5.75 -13.78 11.01
C LYS A 118 -5.13 -14.38 9.74
N GLY A 119 -4.13 -13.73 9.16
CA GLY A 119 -3.44 -14.20 7.95
C GLY A 119 -4.18 -13.90 6.64
N ILE A 120 -5.13 -12.96 6.64
CA ILE A 120 -5.69 -12.40 5.40
C ILE A 120 -4.57 -11.61 4.71
N VAL A 121 -4.35 -11.86 3.42
CA VAL A 121 -3.33 -11.14 2.65
C VAL A 121 -3.74 -9.68 2.50
N LEU A 122 -2.85 -8.77 2.85
CA LEU A 122 -3.06 -7.34 2.67
C LEU A 122 -2.20 -6.83 1.51
N SER A 123 -2.79 -6.00 0.67
CA SER A 123 -2.07 -5.36 -0.42
C SER A 123 -2.60 -3.95 -0.67
N GLY A 124 -1.87 -3.19 -1.46
CA GLY A 124 -2.33 -1.88 -1.90
C GLY A 124 -1.26 -1.10 -2.64
N LEU A 125 -1.71 -0.06 -3.34
CA LEU A 125 -0.91 0.77 -4.22
C LEU A 125 -0.90 2.22 -3.72
N SER A 126 0.28 2.87 -3.72
CA SER A 126 0.42 4.30 -3.35
C SER A 126 -0.11 4.57 -1.93
N ALA A 127 -1.18 5.34 -1.76
CA ALA A 127 -1.84 5.55 -0.47
C ALA A 127 -2.22 4.22 0.20
N GLY A 128 -2.66 3.24 -0.59
CA GLY A 128 -2.97 1.89 -0.13
C GLY A 128 -1.75 1.06 0.25
N ALA A 129 -0.55 1.44 -0.18
CA ALA A 129 0.71 0.89 0.31
C ALA A 129 1.16 1.60 1.59
N ILE A 130 1.10 2.94 1.61
CA ILE A 130 1.48 3.76 2.77
C ILE A 130 0.75 3.30 4.03
N CYS A 131 -0.54 2.98 3.94
CA CYS A 131 -1.36 2.68 5.11
C CYS A 131 -0.83 1.50 5.96
N TRP A 132 -0.05 0.60 5.42
CA TRP A 132 0.50 -0.54 6.14
C TRP A 132 1.72 -0.20 6.99
N PHE A 133 2.46 0.85 6.61
CA PHE A 133 3.66 1.28 7.30
C PHE A 133 3.34 2.10 8.55
N LYS A 134 4.36 2.32 9.37
CA LYS A 134 4.26 3.23 10.52
C LYS A 134 4.05 4.66 10.06
N TYR A 135 4.78 5.07 9.01
CA TYR A 135 4.69 6.39 8.40
C TYR A 135 4.77 6.28 6.88
N GLY A 136 4.36 7.35 6.17
CA GLY A 136 4.54 7.46 4.74
C GLY A 136 4.79 8.88 4.27
N HIS A 137 5.47 9.01 3.15
CA HIS A 137 5.67 10.25 2.39
C HIS A 137 4.48 10.44 1.46
N SER A 138 3.51 11.24 1.90
CA SER A 138 2.21 11.40 1.24
C SER A 138 2.05 12.77 0.61
N ASP A 139 1.40 12.80 -0.55
CA ASP A 139 0.98 14.00 -1.28
C ASP A 139 -0.44 14.47 -0.90
N SER A 140 -0.97 14.02 0.23
CA SER A 140 -2.36 14.32 0.64
C SER A 140 -2.66 15.82 0.76
N ASP A 141 -1.68 16.66 1.09
CA ASP A 141 -1.86 18.10 1.13
C ASP A 141 -2.13 18.70 -0.27
N SER A 142 -1.61 18.08 -1.33
CA SER A 142 -1.87 18.49 -2.72
C SER A 142 -3.35 18.36 -3.11
N PHE A 143 -4.06 17.38 -2.54
CA PHE A 143 -5.52 17.23 -2.74
C PHE A 143 -6.34 18.31 -2.00
N ARG A 144 -5.77 18.94 -0.98
CA ARG A 144 -6.42 19.98 -0.15
C ARG A 144 -6.08 21.38 -0.62
N ASN A 145 -4.97 21.54 -1.34
CA ASN A 145 -4.42 22.82 -1.77
C ASN A 145 -5.07 23.27 -3.08
N LYS A 146 -5.78 24.40 -3.03
CA LYS A 146 -6.43 25.01 -4.20
C LYS A 146 -5.47 25.73 -5.14
N GLU A 147 -4.21 25.94 -4.74
CA GLU A 147 -3.20 26.71 -5.48
C GLU A 147 -2.30 25.83 -6.37
N GLY A 148 -2.51 24.50 -6.38
CA GLY A 148 -1.82 23.57 -7.28
C GLY A 148 -0.37 23.25 -6.89
N TRP A 149 0.04 23.54 -5.66
CA TRP A 149 1.34 23.15 -5.13
C TRP A 149 1.35 21.67 -4.78
N TRP A 150 2.37 20.95 -5.21
CA TRP A 150 2.65 19.61 -4.73
C TRP A 150 3.47 19.71 -3.45
N ASP A 151 2.85 19.35 -2.34
CA ASP A 151 3.51 19.29 -1.05
C ASP A 151 3.42 17.87 -0.49
N TYR A 152 4.49 17.45 0.17
CA TYR A 152 4.61 16.11 0.72
C TYR A 152 4.71 16.19 2.23
N ILE A 153 3.88 15.44 2.89
CA ILE A 153 3.83 15.38 4.35
C ILE A 153 4.04 13.96 4.85
N ARG A 154 4.42 13.85 6.12
CA ARG A 154 4.44 12.55 6.79
C ARG A 154 3.03 12.18 7.24
N ALA A 155 2.49 11.10 6.68
CA ALA A 155 1.25 10.48 7.13
C ALA A 155 1.53 9.35 8.13
N ASP A 156 0.72 9.24 9.18
CA ASP A 156 0.80 8.14 10.15
C ASP A 156 -0.08 6.98 9.70
N GLY A 157 0.51 5.85 9.35
CA GLY A 157 -0.20 4.65 8.89
C GLY A 157 -0.59 3.70 10.03
N LEU A 158 -0.92 2.45 9.69
CA LEU A 158 -1.35 1.43 10.66
C LEU A 158 -0.20 0.86 11.49
N GLY A 159 1.05 1.02 11.06
CA GLY A 159 2.23 0.58 11.79
C GLY A 159 2.46 -0.94 11.78
N LEU A 160 1.92 -1.66 10.80
CA LEU A 160 2.19 -3.10 10.64
C LEU A 160 3.63 -3.35 10.17
N ILE A 161 4.19 -2.42 9.40
CA ILE A 161 5.60 -2.41 8.99
C ILE A 161 6.28 -1.22 9.67
N ASN A 162 7.29 -1.48 10.51
CA ASN A 162 8.01 -0.44 11.27
C ASN A 162 9.03 0.29 10.40
N ALA A 163 8.54 0.99 9.39
CA ALA A 163 9.31 1.80 8.45
C ALA A 163 8.49 3.01 7.99
N ILE A 164 9.12 3.92 7.26
CA ILE A 164 8.44 4.99 6.52
C ILE A 164 8.48 4.66 5.03
N HIS A 165 7.35 4.76 4.34
CA HIS A 165 7.23 4.41 2.92
C HIS A 165 7.11 5.63 2.02
N CYS A 166 7.86 5.62 0.91
CA CYS A 166 7.70 6.55 -0.22
C CYS A 166 7.32 5.78 -1.47
N PRO A 167 6.06 5.85 -1.93
CA PRO A 167 5.65 5.35 -3.23
C PRO A 167 6.09 6.30 -4.35
N HIS A 168 5.99 5.84 -5.61
CA HIS A 168 6.28 6.63 -6.82
C HIS A 168 7.66 7.30 -6.80
N TYR A 169 8.67 6.65 -6.23
CA TYR A 169 9.94 7.28 -5.94
C TYR A 169 10.73 7.74 -7.18
N ASN A 170 10.38 7.26 -8.36
CA ASN A 170 10.89 7.72 -9.65
C ASN A 170 10.15 8.94 -10.24
N GLU A 171 9.14 9.48 -9.55
CA GLU A 171 8.43 10.68 -10.00
C GLU A 171 9.04 11.96 -9.43
N GLU A 172 8.89 13.07 -10.16
CA GLU A 172 9.36 14.38 -9.75
C GLU A 172 8.78 14.81 -8.39
N GLY A 173 9.62 15.39 -7.53
CA GLY A 173 9.25 15.83 -6.18
C GLY A 173 9.39 14.74 -5.10
N ARG A 174 9.50 13.47 -5.48
CA ARG A 174 9.67 12.37 -4.50
C ARG A 174 11.07 12.33 -3.87
N GLU A 175 12.05 13.01 -4.46
CA GLU A 175 13.39 13.22 -3.86
C GLU A 175 13.34 13.98 -2.53
N GLY A 176 12.27 14.72 -2.24
CA GLY A 176 11.99 15.31 -0.93
C GLY A 176 11.93 14.30 0.21
N PHE A 177 11.72 13.00 -0.12
CA PHE A 177 11.79 11.92 0.84
C PHE A 177 13.18 11.76 1.45
N ASP A 178 14.24 11.94 0.68
CA ASP A 178 15.63 11.86 1.16
C ASP A 178 15.88 12.92 2.27
N GLU A 179 15.33 14.13 2.07
CA GLU A 179 15.41 15.20 3.08
C GLU A 179 14.56 14.88 4.31
N MET A 180 13.34 14.38 4.12
CA MET A 180 12.48 13.95 5.23
C MET A 180 13.19 12.89 6.10
N MET A 181 13.93 11.97 5.48
CA MET A 181 14.62 10.89 6.18
C MET A 181 15.72 11.38 7.13
N LYS A 182 16.28 12.59 6.97
CA LYS A 182 17.31 13.14 7.87
C LYS A 182 16.84 13.31 9.32
N SER A 183 15.54 13.42 9.52
CA SER A 183 14.92 13.55 10.86
C SER A 183 14.26 12.26 11.38
N GLN A 184 14.25 11.18 10.59
CA GLN A 184 13.56 9.94 10.94
C GLN A 184 14.51 8.94 11.64
N GLN A 185 13.94 8.16 12.58
CA GLN A 185 14.68 7.11 13.31
C GLN A 185 14.33 5.69 12.83
N VAL A 186 13.29 5.57 11.99
CA VAL A 186 12.92 4.30 11.37
C VAL A 186 13.47 4.22 9.95
N PRO A 187 13.71 3.03 9.39
CA PRO A 187 14.18 2.92 8.02
C PRO A 187 13.15 3.46 7.02
N GLY A 188 13.62 4.06 5.94
CA GLY A 188 12.82 4.44 4.80
C GLY A 188 12.82 3.35 3.73
N ILE A 189 11.65 3.02 3.19
CA ILE A 189 11.48 2.14 2.02
C ILE A 189 10.88 2.97 0.90
N ALA A 190 11.68 3.22 -0.13
CA ALA A 190 11.25 3.93 -1.33
C ALA A 190 11.08 2.93 -2.48
N LEU A 191 9.90 2.94 -3.10
CA LEU A 191 9.55 2.06 -4.21
C LEU A 191 9.20 2.90 -5.44
N GLU A 192 9.84 2.60 -6.55
CA GLU A 192 9.46 3.16 -7.85
C GLU A 192 8.14 2.55 -8.35
N ASN A 193 7.56 3.12 -9.40
CA ASN A 193 6.43 2.54 -10.10
C ASN A 193 6.81 1.12 -10.61
N ASN A 194 5.83 0.22 -10.65
CA ASN A 194 6.00 -1.17 -11.10
C ASN A 194 6.95 -2.01 -10.22
N CYS A 195 7.10 -1.60 -8.95
CA CYS A 195 7.88 -2.30 -7.94
C CYS A 195 7.06 -2.47 -6.66
N ALA A 196 7.25 -3.57 -5.94
CA ALA A 196 6.55 -3.85 -4.69
C ALA A 196 7.46 -4.50 -3.65
N LEU A 197 7.18 -4.20 -2.38
CA LEU A 197 7.72 -4.88 -1.22
C LEU A 197 6.75 -5.97 -0.77
N ILE A 198 7.24 -7.20 -0.68
CA ILE A 198 6.59 -8.28 0.06
C ILE A 198 7.13 -8.24 1.48
N PHE A 199 6.24 -8.13 2.45
CA PHE A 199 6.54 -8.26 3.87
C PHE A 199 5.80 -9.48 4.43
N GLN A 200 6.55 -10.50 4.83
CA GLN A 200 6.00 -11.77 5.24
C GLN A 200 6.68 -12.30 6.49
N ASP A 201 5.92 -12.37 7.59
CA ASP A 201 6.43 -12.83 8.90
C ASP A 201 7.77 -12.18 9.29
N GLY A 202 7.94 -10.86 9.03
CA GLY A 202 9.15 -10.08 9.31
C GLY A 202 10.24 -10.12 8.22
N ASN A 203 10.12 -10.99 7.22
CA ASN A 203 11.03 -11.04 6.08
C ASN A 203 10.51 -10.15 4.94
N CYS A 204 11.43 -9.52 4.23
CA CYS A 204 11.16 -8.64 3.10
C CYS A 204 11.73 -9.22 1.82
N LYS A 205 11.04 -8.99 0.71
CA LYS A 205 11.52 -9.28 -0.64
C LYS A 205 10.99 -8.24 -1.61
N ILE A 206 11.78 -7.89 -2.62
CA ILE A 206 11.33 -7.01 -3.71
C ILE A 206 10.87 -7.85 -4.88
N ILE A 207 9.74 -7.45 -5.48
CA ILE A 207 9.26 -7.97 -6.77
C ILE A 207 8.96 -6.82 -7.72
N LYS A 208 9.07 -7.06 -9.00
CA LYS A 208 8.94 -6.04 -10.05
C LYS A 208 8.06 -6.54 -11.19
N SER A 209 7.29 -5.64 -11.78
CA SER A 209 6.62 -5.85 -13.08
C SER A 209 7.44 -5.29 -14.24
N ASP A 210 8.33 -4.32 -13.96
CA ASP A 210 9.31 -3.78 -14.91
C ASP A 210 10.72 -3.98 -14.30
N GLU A 211 11.59 -4.68 -15.02
CA GLU A 211 12.99 -4.95 -14.63
C GLU A 211 13.80 -3.66 -14.34
N LYS A 212 13.42 -2.55 -14.92
CA LYS A 212 14.07 -1.25 -14.72
C LYS A 212 13.68 -0.56 -13.41
N ALA A 213 12.55 -0.95 -12.82
CA ALA A 213 12.09 -0.36 -11.57
C ALA A 213 13.04 -0.70 -10.41
N ASN A 214 13.22 0.22 -9.48
CA ASN A 214 14.09 0.05 -8.34
C ASN A 214 13.35 0.22 -7.02
N ALA A 215 13.89 -0.43 -6.00
CA ALA A 215 13.53 -0.25 -4.62
C ALA A 215 14.76 0.18 -3.82
N TYR A 216 14.56 1.02 -2.82
CA TYR A 216 15.65 1.55 -2.01
C TYR A 216 15.32 1.45 -0.53
N ILE A 217 16.36 1.22 0.26
CA ILE A 217 16.32 1.45 1.70
C ILE A 217 17.13 2.70 2.04
N LEU A 218 16.56 3.55 2.88
CA LEU A 218 17.19 4.78 3.37
C LEU A 218 17.35 4.70 4.88
N ILE A 219 18.58 4.81 5.37
CA ILE A 219 18.90 4.77 6.79
C ILE A 219 19.55 6.08 7.20
N ASN A 220 18.95 6.74 8.18
CA ASN A 220 19.54 7.93 8.80
C ASN A 220 20.50 7.53 9.92
N LYS A 221 21.74 8.00 9.83
CA LYS A 221 22.73 7.93 10.91
C LYS A 221 23.21 9.35 11.21
N GLU A 222 22.76 9.92 12.32
CA GLU A 222 23.18 11.25 12.79
C GLU A 222 22.95 12.38 11.76
N GLY A 223 21.82 12.35 11.04
CA GLY A 223 21.48 13.34 10.01
C GLY A 223 22.05 13.04 8.62
N ILE A 224 22.87 12.00 8.48
CA ILE A 224 23.37 11.53 7.19
C ILE A 224 22.52 10.34 6.72
N VAL A 225 21.84 10.52 5.59
CA VAL A 225 20.99 9.49 5.00
C VAL A 225 21.80 8.64 4.03
N LYS A 226 21.96 7.37 4.35
CA LYS A 226 22.52 6.37 3.43
C LYS A 226 21.40 5.72 2.64
N LYS A 227 21.41 5.86 1.33
CA LYS A 227 20.51 5.22 0.38
C LYS A 227 21.18 4.02 -0.27
N THR A 228 20.52 2.88 -0.26
CA THR A 228 21.01 1.63 -0.84
C THR A 228 19.93 1.00 -1.70
N ILE A 229 20.27 0.56 -2.90
CA ILE A 229 19.35 -0.19 -3.78
C ILE A 229 19.11 -1.57 -3.16
N LEU A 230 17.85 -1.99 -3.10
CA LEU A 230 17.45 -3.32 -2.69
C LEU A 230 17.42 -4.25 -3.91
N GLY A 231 18.11 -5.38 -3.80
CA GLY A 231 18.07 -6.45 -4.79
C GLY A 231 16.90 -7.40 -4.57
N ASP A 232 16.89 -8.50 -5.32
CA ASP A 232 15.83 -9.52 -5.28
C ASP A 232 16.01 -10.52 -4.11
N GLU A 233 17.15 -10.48 -3.41
CA GLU A 233 17.42 -11.35 -2.28
C GLU A 233 16.55 -10.98 -1.06
N PRO A 234 16.02 -11.95 -0.33
CA PRO A 234 15.28 -11.69 0.90
C PRO A 234 16.14 -11.00 1.96
N PHE A 235 15.55 -10.09 2.72
CA PHE A 235 16.21 -9.37 3.80
C PHE A 235 15.25 -9.14 4.97
N LYS A 236 15.78 -8.76 6.13
CA LYS A 236 14.99 -8.27 7.26
C LYS A 236 15.25 -6.80 7.50
N LEU A 237 14.20 -6.04 7.78
CA LEU A 237 14.35 -4.61 8.07
C LEU A 237 15.21 -4.36 9.30
N GLU A 238 15.12 -5.22 10.32
CA GLU A 238 15.90 -5.11 11.56
C GLU A 238 17.42 -5.31 11.35
N ASP A 239 17.81 -6.08 10.32
CA ASP A 239 19.23 -6.34 10.02
C ASP A 239 19.87 -5.19 9.20
N MET A 240 19.05 -4.24 8.72
CA MET A 240 19.50 -3.13 7.85
C MET A 240 19.77 -1.82 8.60
N ILE A 241 19.45 -1.75 9.91
CA ILE A 241 19.52 -0.53 10.75
C ILE A 241 20.89 -0.34 11.40
#